data_2333952fe76e28e4cb9966e1db60d564
#
_entry.id   2333952fe76e28e4cb9966e1db60d564
#
_cell.length_a   1.000
_cell.length_b   1.000
_cell.length_c   1.000
_cell.angle_alpha   90.00
_cell.angle_beta   90.00
_cell.angle_gamma   90.00
#
_symmetry.space_group_name_H-M   'P 1'
#
loop_
_entity.id
_entity.type
_entity.pdbx_description
1 polymer ?
#
loop_
_entity_poly.entity_id
_entity_poly.type
_entity_poly.pdbx_seq_one_letter_code
_entity_poly.pdbx_strand_id
1 'polypeptide(L)'
;MMIRRSLMKWVGAGLLSLGALAASAGSSAAPPPLEQARIDKLIRHVEVQKGMKFIRNGTEYTCEEAGRFLRGKMESMGAEVTSAREFIERIASKSSMSGKPYHVRFSDGRSMSSAQFLGDELKRLEALPE
;
A
#
# COMPACT_ATOMS: atom_id res chain seq x y z
N MET A 1 57.78 17.87 17.78
CA MET A 1 57.33 17.68 17.47
C MET A 1 56.44 17.11 17.09
N MET A 2 56.61 16.96 17.27
CA MET A 2 55.92 16.46 16.85
C MET A 2 54.70 16.17 16.69
N ILE A 3 54.63 16.21 16.79
CA ILE A 3 53.63 16.00 16.58
C ILE A 3 52.61 15.94 16.20
N ARG A 4 52.89 16.01 16.02
CA ARG A 4 51.93 15.99 15.50
C ARG A 4 51.07 15.42 15.02
N ARG A 5 51.64 15.28 14.97
CA ARG A 5 50.93 14.73 14.43
C ARG A 5 49.80 14.26 14.37
N SER A 6 49.93 14.31 14.58
CA SER A 6 48.89 13.82 14.42
C SER A 6 47.90 13.74 14.17
N LEU A 7 48.18 13.82 14.13
CA LEU A 7 47.25 13.61 13.76
C LEU A 7 46.36 13.31 13.37
N MET A 8 46.79 13.30 13.20
CA MET A 8 46.10 12.83 12.67
C MET A 8 45.18 12.40 12.49
N LYS A 9 45.43 12.32 12.65
CA LYS A 9 44.63 11.72 12.39
C LYS A 9 43.57 11.51 12.26
N TRP A 10 43.86 11.74 12.33
CA TRP A 10 42.91 11.42 12.08
C TRP A 10 42.02 11.30 11.65
N VAL A 11 42.16 11.47 11.30
CA VAL A 11 41.35 11.22 10.74
C VAL A 11 40.60 10.80 10.55
N GLY A 12 40.79 10.60 10.60
CA GLY A 12 40.15 9.93 10.21
C GLY A 12 39.30 9.70 10.25
N ALA A 13 39.43 9.58 10.50
CA ALA A 13 38.63 9.13 10.46
C ALA A 13 37.59 9.27 10.23
N GLY A 14 37.44 9.41 10.27
CA GLY A 14 36.54 9.46 9.94
C GLY A 14 35.83 9.18 9.18
N LEU A 15 36.33 8.89 8.81
CA LEU A 15 35.77 8.53 7.98
C LEU A 15 34.92 7.84 7.89
N LEU A 16 35.13 7.51 8.16
CA LEU A 16 34.44 6.79 7.98
C LEU A 16 33.24 6.72 8.19
N SER A 17 33.18 6.81 8.44
CA SER A 17 32.11 6.76 8.60
C SER A 17 31.18 7.08 7.93
N LEU A 18 31.42 7.25 7.45
CA LEU A 18 30.70 7.48 6.70
C LEU A 18 29.86 6.83 6.18
N GLY A 19 30.21 6.75 6.02
CA GLY A 19 29.57 6.12 5.18
C GLY A 19 28.56 5.32 5.57
N ALA A 20 28.78 4.86 6.30
CA ALA A 20 27.85 4.03 6.51
C ALA A 20 26.56 4.53 6.52
N LEU A 21 26.44 5.26 6.58
CA LEU A 21 25.27 5.59 6.62
C LEU A 21 24.49 5.53 5.63
N ALA A 22 25.01 5.66 5.03
CA ALA A 22 24.30 5.68 4.01
C ALA A 22 23.47 4.60 3.80
N ALA A 23 23.97 3.63 4.01
CA ALA A 23 23.30 2.58 3.64
C ALA A 23 21.94 2.52 3.99
N SER A 24 21.66 2.85 5.04
CA SER A 24 20.40 2.59 5.41
C SER A 24 19.43 3.32 4.74
N ALA A 25 19.81 4.24 4.11
CA ALA A 25 18.86 5.00 3.60
C ALA A 25 17.96 4.32 2.76
N GLY A 26 18.28 3.39 2.17
CA GLY A 26 17.45 2.94 1.19
C GLY A 26 16.21 2.28 1.55
N SER A 27 15.77 2.39 2.64
CA SER A 27 14.69 1.59 2.99
C SER A 27 13.36 2.10 2.65
N SER A 28 13.14 2.54 1.50
CA SER A 28 11.84 2.91 1.10
C SER A 28 10.88 1.77 1.24
N ALA A 29 9.68 2.05 1.61
CA ALA A 29 8.72 1.02 1.88
C ALA A 29 7.83 0.68 0.72
N ALA A 30 8.23 0.95 -0.47
CA ALA A 30 7.40 0.61 -1.62
C ALA A 30 7.20 -0.90 -1.72
N PRO A 31 6.03 -1.35 -2.18
CA PRO A 31 5.80 -2.78 -2.36
C PRO A 31 6.75 -3.37 -3.40
N PRO A 32 7.16 -4.62 -3.22
CA PRO A 32 7.90 -5.30 -4.29
C PRO A 32 7.06 -5.39 -5.55
N PRO A 33 7.67 -5.56 -6.71
CA PRO A 33 6.92 -5.54 -7.97
C PRO A 33 5.75 -6.50 -8.06
N LEU A 34 5.88 -7.70 -7.55
CA LEU A 34 4.77 -8.65 -7.58
C LEU A 34 3.60 -8.16 -6.73
N GLU A 35 3.90 -7.62 -5.54
CA GLU A 35 2.84 -7.12 -4.67
C GLU A 35 2.21 -5.87 -5.26
N GLN A 36 3.01 -5.00 -5.87
CA GLN A 36 2.46 -3.82 -6.53
C GLN A 36 1.50 -4.24 -7.65
N ALA A 37 1.88 -5.25 -8.43
CA ALA A 37 1.01 -5.75 -9.49
C ALA A 37 -0.30 -6.29 -8.93
N ARG A 38 -0.24 -6.98 -7.80
CA ARG A 38 -1.44 -7.49 -7.16
C ARG A 38 -2.33 -6.36 -6.66
N ILE A 39 -1.74 -5.33 -6.06
CA ILE A 39 -2.51 -4.15 -5.62
C ILE A 39 -3.23 -3.53 -6.82
N ASP A 40 -2.52 -3.33 -7.92
CA ASP A 40 -3.12 -2.74 -9.12
C ASP A 40 -4.27 -3.60 -9.63
N LYS A 41 -4.11 -4.92 -9.59
CA LYS A 41 -5.18 -5.82 -10.05
C LYS A 41 -6.38 -5.78 -9.11
N LEU A 42 -6.17 -5.62 -7.81
CA LEU A 42 -7.28 -5.49 -6.88
C LEU A 42 -8.07 -4.23 -7.13
N ILE A 43 -7.40 -3.11 -7.36
CA ILE A 43 -8.10 -1.87 -7.67
C ILE A 43 -8.86 -2.01 -8.98
N ARG A 44 -8.22 -2.61 -9.98
CA ARG A 44 -8.88 -2.80 -11.25
C ARG A 44 -10.09 -3.73 -11.13
N HIS A 45 -10.00 -4.72 -10.25
CA HIS A 45 -11.11 -5.62 -10.02
C HIS A 45 -12.35 -4.86 -9.54
N VAL A 46 -12.16 -3.84 -8.71
CA VAL A 46 -13.26 -2.96 -8.34
C VAL A 46 -13.74 -2.15 -9.54
N GLU A 47 -12.81 -1.57 -10.28
CA GLU A 47 -13.15 -0.65 -11.38
C GLU A 47 -13.97 -1.28 -12.47
N VAL A 48 -13.77 -2.56 -12.74
CA VAL A 48 -14.43 -3.21 -13.88
C VAL A 48 -15.76 -3.86 -13.53
N GLN A 49 -16.20 -3.82 -12.29
CA GLN A 49 -17.46 -4.43 -11.93
C GLN A 49 -18.63 -3.67 -12.54
N LYS A 50 -19.64 -4.40 -12.97
CA LYS A 50 -20.82 -3.77 -13.56
C LYS A 50 -21.97 -3.87 -12.56
N GLY A 51 -22.67 -2.75 -12.37
CA GLY A 51 -23.83 -2.73 -11.49
C GLY A 51 -23.50 -2.79 -10.02
N MET A 52 -22.22 -2.78 -9.64
CA MET A 52 -21.85 -2.80 -8.24
C MET A 52 -21.68 -1.37 -7.76
N LYS A 53 -22.00 -1.12 -6.50
CA LYS A 53 -21.76 0.16 -5.85
C LYS A 53 -20.78 -0.06 -4.70
N PHE A 54 -19.93 0.93 -4.49
CA PHE A 54 -18.98 0.93 -3.37
C PHE A 54 -19.54 1.89 -2.32
N ILE A 55 -19.66 1.43 -1.08
CA ILE A 55 -20.29 2.20 -0.01
C ILE A 55 -19.23 2.64 0.98
N ARG A 56 -19.14 3.95 1.18
CA ARG A 56 -18.17 4.52 2.10
C ARG A 56 -18.89 5.54 2.98
N ASN A 57 -18.92 5.29 4.27
CA ASN A 57 -19.60 6.17 5.24
C ASN A 57 -21.04 6.46 4.83
N GLY A 58 -21.74 5.43 4.35
CA GLY A 58 -23.13 5.56 3.97
C GLY A 58 -23.38 6.17 2.61
N THR A 59 -22.36 6.59 1.91
CA THR A 59 -22.49 7.18 0.58
C THR A 59 -22.12 6.14 -0.48
N GLU A 60 -22.91 6.11 -1.54
CA GLU A 60 -22.67 5.18 -2.64
C GLU A 60 -21.79 5.82 -3.70
N TYR A 61 -20.85 5.06 -4.19
CA TYR A 61 -19.95 5.51 -5.25
C TYR A 61 -19.98 4.50 -6.39
N THR A 62 -19.75 4.98 -7.61
CA THR A 62 -19.58 4.07 -8.73
C THR A 62 -18.25 3.33 -8.60
N CYS A 63 -18.11 2.25 -9.34
CA CYS A 63 -16.88 1.49 -9.31
C CYS A 63 -15.69 2.31 -9.80
N GLU A 64 -15.90 3.19 -10.78
CA GLU A 64 -14.84 4.06 -11.25
C GLU A 64 -14.41 5.05 -10.19
N GLU A 65 -15.39 5.64 -9.50
CA GLU A 65 -15.09 6.56 -8.40
C GLU A 65 -14.34 5.84 -7.29
N ALA A 66 -14.75 4.62 -6.99
CA ALA A 66 -14.09 3.83 -5.97
C ALA A 66 -12.64 3.54 -6.33
N GLY A 67 -12.37 3.23 -7.57
CA GLY A 67 -11.00 2.98 -8.02
C GLY A 67 -10.14 4.22 -7.86
N ARG A 68 -10.63 5.37 -8.27
CA ARG A 68 -9.89 6.62 -8.10
C ARG A 68 -9.64 6.91 -6.62
N PHE A 69 -10.64 6.67 -5.78
CA PHE A 69 -10.50 6.87 -4.35
C PHE A 69 -9.45 5.95 -3.76
N LEU A 70 -9.45 4.67 -4.13
CA LEU A 70 -8.48 3.72 -3.60
C LEU A 70 -7.05 4.06 -4.04
N ARG A 71 -6.89 4.48 -5.30
CA ARG A 71 -5.56 4.89 -5.76
C ARG A 71 -5.08 6.13 -5.02
N GLY A 72 -5.95 7.12 -4.84
CA GLY A 72 -5.58 8.33 -4.12
C GLY A 72 -5.25 8.05 -2.67
N LYS A 73 -6.02 7.18 -2.03
CA LYS A 73 -5.75 6.82 -0.64
C LYS A 73 -4.43 6.08 -0.52
N MET A 74 -4.14 5.19 -1.46
CA MET A 74 -2.87 4.48 -1.47
C MET A 74 -1.71 5.47 -1.64
N GLU A 75 -1.84 6.45 -2.51
CA GLU A 75 -0.79 7.45 -2.70
C GLU A 75 -0.56 8.28 -1.44
N SER A 76 -1.62 8.67 -0.76
CA SER A 76 -1.47 9.57 0.39
C SER A 76 -1.22 8.86 1.69
N MET A 77 -1.65 7.62 1.83
CA MET A 77 -1.62 6.92 3.11
C MET A 77 -0.94 5.57 3.04
N GLY A 78 -0.40 5.19 1.90
CA GLY A 78 0.14 3.86 1.69
C GLY A 78 1.63 3.72 1.90
N ALA A 79 2.28 4.67 2.58
CA ALA A 79 3.74 4.67 2.68
C ALA A 79 4.31 3.40 3.30
N GLU A 80 3.56 2.77 4.18
CA GLU A 80 4.03 1.56 4.85
C GLU A 80 3.40 0.29 4.31
N VAL A 81 2.65 0.39 3.22
CA VAL A 81 2.00 -0.77 2.64
C VAL A 81 2.99 -1.48 1.74
N THR A 82 3.32 -2.71 2.07
CA THR A 82 4.30 -3.48 1.31
C THR A 82 3.73 -4.73 0.68
N SER A 83 2.44 -5.00 0.85
CA SER A 83 1.83 -6.19 0.27
C SER A 83 0.38 -5.91 -0.10
N ALA A 84 -0.17 -6.74 -0.95
CA ALA A 84 -1.58 -6.64 -1.32
C ALA A 84 -2.48 -6.89 -0.12
N ARG A 85 -2.09 -7.77 0.78
CA ARG A 85 -2.88 -8.00 1.99
C ARG A 85 -2.91 -6.75 2.85
N GLU A 86 -1.78 -6.08 3.02
CA GLU A 86 -1.75 -4.83 3.78
C GLU A 86 -2.54 -3.73 3.10
N PHE A 87 -2.53 -3.70 1.76
CA PHE A 87 -3.37 -2.76 1.04
C PHE A 87 -4.84 -2.96 1.41
N ILE A 88 -5.30 -4.21 1.41
CA ILE A 88 -6.69 -4.48 1.80
C ILE A 88 -6.93 -4.00 3.22
N GLU A 89 -6.07 -4.37 4.15
CA GLU A 89 -6.29 -4.09 5.57
C GLU A 89 -6.20 -2.61 5.90
N ARG A 90 -5.26 -1.91 5.31
CA ARG A 90 -4.98 -0.53 5.73
C ARG A 90 -5.62 0.51 4.83
N ILE A 91 -5.85 0.19 3.57
CA ILE A 91 -6.35 1.18 2.62
C ILE A 91 -7.80 0.91 2.25
N ALA A 92 -8.14 -0.34 1.95
CA ALA A 92 -9.38 -0.67 1.28
C ALA A 92 -10.47 -1.23 2.17
N SER A 93 -10.23 -1.41 3.45
CA SER A 93 -11.20 -2.08 4.30
C SER A 93 -12.12 -1.15 5.08
N LYS A 94 -11.65 0.04 5.43
CA LYS A 94 -12.46 0.92 6.26
C LYS A 94 -11.99 2.36 6.16
N SER A 95 -12.86 3.27 6.58
CA SER A 95 -12.54 4.69 6.60
C SER A 95 -11.48 4.97 7.65
N SER A 96 -10.46 5.72 7.28
CA SER A 96 -9.42 6.11 8.21
C SER A 96 -9.93 7.10 9.25
N MET A 97 -11.00 7.84 8.92
CA MET A 97 -11.52 8.84 9.83
C MET A 97 -12.58 8.27 10.77
N SER A 98 -13.51 7.50 10.25
CA SER A 98 -14.63 7.02 11.06
C SER A 98 -14.45 5.60 11.56
N GLY A 99 -13.56 4.84 10.97
CA GLY A 99 -13.39 3.43 11.29
C GLY A 99 -14.49 2.53 10.74
N LYS A 100 -15.44 3.09 10.01
CA LYS A 100 -16.55 2.28 9.48
C LYS A 100 -16.08 1.46 8.30
N PRO A 101 -16.46 0.19 8.22
CA PRO A 101 -16.05 -0.66 7.10
C PRO A 101 -16.64 -0.15 5.80
N TYR A 102 -15.87 -0.31 4.73
CA TYR A 102 -16.39 -0.12 3.38
C TYR A 102 -17.14 -1.38 2.96
N HIS A 103 -18.17 -1.20 2.14
CA HIS A 103 -18.97 -2.31 1.63
C HIS A 103 -19.08 -2.21 0.12
N VAL A 104 -19.40 -3.34 -0.51
CA VAL A 104 -19.82 -3.35 -1.92
C VAL A 104 -21.22 -3.90 -1.96
N ARG A 105 -22.06 -3.37 -2.85
CA ARG A 105 -23.40 -3.87 -3.05
C ARG A 105 -23.59 -4.22 -4.52
N PHE A 106 -23.99 -5.45 -4.75
CA PHE A 106 -24.17 -5.95 -6.11
C PHE A 106 -25.52 -5.55 -6.66
N SER A 107 -25.68 -5.68 -7.99
CA SER A 107 -26.92 -5.27 -8.64
C SER A 107 -28.13 -6.05 -8.16
N ASP A 108 -27.94 -7.26 -7.63
CA ASP A 108 -29.06 -8.04 -7.10
C ASP A 108 -29.40 -7.69 -5.65
N GLY A 109 -28.74 -6.69 -5.09
CA GLY A 109 -29.02 -6.24 -3.72
C GLY A 109 -28.17 -6.87 -2.64
N ARG A 110 -27.41 -7.92 -2.96
CA ARG A 110 -26.53 -8.52 -1.95
C ARG A 110 -25.36 -7.58 -1.68
N SER A 111 -24.84 -7.63 -0.47
CA SER A 111 -23.69 -6.83 -0.14
C SER A 111 -22.69 -7.64 0.68
N MET A 112 -21.45 -7.18 0.70
CA MET A 112 -20.43 -7.77 1.54
C MET A 112 -19.40 -6.69 1.84
N SER A 113 -18.51 -6.94 2.81
CA SER A 113 -17.48 -5.98 3.10
C SER A 113 -16.49 -5.89 1.94
N SER A 114 -15.91 -4.71 1.75
CA SER A 114 -14.86 -4.53 0.77
C SER A 114 -13.68 -5.45 1.07
N ALA A 115 -13.36 -5.63 2.35
CA ALA A 115 -12.28 -6.52 2.75
C ALA A 115 -12.51 -7.95 2.28
N GLN A 116 -13.74 -8.46 2.41
CA GLN A 116 -14.04 -9.80 1.93
C GLN A 116 -14.01 -9.88 0.41
N PHE A 117 -14.60 -8.90 -0.25
CA PHE A 117 -14.63 -8.86 -1.70
C PHE A 117 -13.22 -8.89 -2.28
N LEU A 118 -12.35 -8.04 -1.75
CA LEU A 118 -10.97 -7.98 -2.24
C LEU A 118 -10.13 -9.15 -1.73
N GLY A 119 -10.40 -9.64 -0.54
CA GLY A 119 -9.70 -10.81 -0.03
C GLY A 119 -9.94 -12.04 -0.87
N ASP A 120 -11.18 -12.21 -1.34
CA ASP A 120 -11.49 -13.33 -2.23
C ASP A 120 -10.72 -13.21 -3.55
N GLU A 121 -10.65 -12.01 -4.08
CA GLU A 121 -9.89 -11.81 -5.31
C GLU A 121 -8.39 -12.01 -5.09
N LEU A 122 -7.87 -11.57 -3.94
CA LEU A 122 -6.46 -11.79 -3.66
C LEU A 122 -6.14 -13.28 -3.60
N LYS A 123 -7.01 -14.08 -2.99
CA LYS A 123 -6.81 -15.53 -2.97
C LYS A 123 -6.75 -16.08 -4.38
N ARG A 124 -7.61 -15.59 -5.27
CA ARG A 124 -7.60 -16.03 -6.65
C ARG A 124 -6.30 -15.67 -7.34
N LEU A 125 -5.81 -14.45 -7.10
CA LEU A 125 -4.55 -14.01 -7.70
C LEU A 125 -3.37 -14.80 -7.17
N GLU A 126 -3.37 -15.13 -5.88
CA GLU A 126 -2.27 -15.89 -5.29
C GLU A 126 -2.21 -17.32 -5.80
N ALA A 127 -3.33 -17.86 -6.26
CA ALA A 127 -3.36 -19.20 -6.80
C ALA A 127 -2.91 -19.27 -8.25
N LEU A 128 -2.71 -18.15 -8.92
CA LEU A 128 -2.27 -18.16 -10.30
C LEU A 128 -0.76 -18.40 -10.38
N PRO A 129 -0.28 -19.11 -11.41
CA PRO A 129 1.16 -19.24 -11.59
C PRO A 129 1.77 -17.86 -11.88
N GLU A 130 3.02 -17.70 -11.49
CA GLU A 130 3.74 -16.46 -11.74
C GLU A 130 4.39 -16.45 -13.11
#